data_ed9f9572be7aeb3503487cedec198002
#
_entry.id   ed9f9572be7aeb3503487cedec198002
#
_cell.length_a   1.000
_cell.length_b   1.000
_cell.length_c   1.000
_cell.angle_alpha   90.00
_cell.angle_beta   90.00
_cell.angle_gamma   90.00
#
_symmetry.space_group_name_H-M   'P 1'
#
loop_
_entity.id
_entity.type
_entity.pdbx_description
1 polymer ?
#
loop_
_entity_poly.entity_id
_entity_poly.type
_entity_poly.pdbx_seq_one_letter_code
_entity_poly.pdbx_strand_id
1 'polypeptide(L)'
;MLLGVDTGFFISYANHHPRALTIWQEFIDGLHTLVVSTLTINEILVYFYQRGDSDRGQEWVTLMVETDSIEVVPVSVEIAARSARYRHGMGLPTVDSVILATFLERGCEKMLSTDDDFRIVNEQKVLPVEFLV
;
A
#
# COMPACT_ATOMS: atom_id res chain seq x y z
N MET A 1 -10.00 -2.35 -11.25
CA MET A 1 -9.42 -3.33 -10.31
C MET A 1 -9.35 -2.75 -8.91
N LEU A 2 -9.47 -3.60 -7.91
CA LEU A 2 -9.22 -3.23 -6.51
C LEU A 2 -7.75 -3.53 -6.20
N LEU A 3 -6.95 -2.49 -6.04
CA LEU A 3 -5.50 -2.58 -5.88
C LEU A 3 -5.06 -2.20 -4.48
N GLY A 4 -4.27 -3.06 -3.83
CA GLY A 4 -3.57 -2.69 -2.62
C GLY A 4 -2.29 -1.93 -2.96
N VAL A 5 -2.10 -0.76 -2.40
CA VAL A 5 -0.90 0.05 -2.63
C VAL A 5 -0.23 0.37 -1.30
N ASP A 6 1.09 0.15 -1.25
CA ASP A 6 1.89 0.47 -0.07
C ASP A 6 2.59 1.83 -0.23
N THR A 7 3.40 2.17 0.75
CA THR A 7 4.17 3.41 0.74
C THR A 7 5.06 3.52 -0.50
N GLY A 8 5.64 2.41 -0.93
CA GLY A 8 6.52 2.38 -2.10
C GLY A 8 5.85 2.84 -3.38
N PHE A 9 4.55 2.56 -3.56
CA PHE A 9 3.81 3.06 -4.71
C PHE A 9 3.76 4.58 -4.75
N PHE A 10 3.43 5.22 -3.64
CA PHE A 10 3.33 6.68 -3.57
C PHE A 10 4.69 7.34 -3.75
N ILE A 11 5.74 6.76 -3.18
CA ILE A 11 7.11 7.24 -3.36
C ILE A 11 7.54 7.10 -4.83
N SER A 12 7.22 5.98 -5.45
CA SER A 12 7.52 5.75 -6.87
C SER A 12 6.80 6.75 -7.76
N TYR A 13 5.54 7.05 -7.46
CA TYR A 13 4.80 8.09 -8.17
C TYR A 13 5.47 9.46 -8.00
N ALA A 14 5.83 9.83 -6.77
CA ALA A 14 6.49 11.10 -6.48
C ALA A 14 7.86 11.23 -7.20
N ASN A 15 8.52 10.11 -7.46
CA ASN A 15 9.79 10.06 -8.19
C ASN A 15 9.61 9.80 -9.69
N HIS A 16 8.41 9.96 -10.22
CA HIS A 16 8.07 9.83 -11.64
C HIS A 16 8.39 8.45 -12.24
N HIS A 17 8.25 7.38 -11.45
CA HIS A 17 8.39 6.02 -11.96
C HIS A 17 7.35 5.76 -13.06
N PRO A 18 7.74 5.33 -14.27
CA PRO A 18 6.81 5.23 -15.41
C PRO A 18 5.59 4.35 -15.12
N ARG A 19 5.77 3.21 -14.49
CA ARG A 19 4.66 2.30 -14.17
C ARG A 19 3.73 2.90 -13.13
N ALA A 20 4.27 3.57 -12.11
CA ALA A 20 3.46 4.24 -11.09
C ALA A 20 2.63 5.37 -11.71
N LEU A 21 3.20 6.14 -12.64
CA LEU A 21 2.47 7.18 -13.35
C LEU A 21 1.33 6.59 -14.19
N THR A 22 1.57 5.46 -14.86
CA THR A 22 0.53 4.77 -15.66
C THR A 22 -0.62 4.28 -14.76
N ILE A 23 -0.31 3.62 -13.66
CA ILE A 23 -1.32 3.14 -12.70
C ILE A 23 -2.13 4.32 -12.14
N TRP A 24 -1.47 5.42 -11.80
CA TRP A 24 -2.14 6.60 -11.28
C TRP A 24 -3.09 7.21 -12.31
N GLN A 25 -2.69 7.26 -13.59
CA GLN A 25 -3.56 7.75 -14.66
C GLN A 25 -4.77 6.83 -14.83
N GLU A 26 -4.57 5.51 -14.81
CA GLU A 26 -5.68 4.54 -14.86
C GLU A 26 -6.63 4.72 -13.66
N PHE A 27 -6.09 4.99 -12.48
CA PHE A 27 -6.89 5.30 -11.29
C PHE A 27 -7.72 6.58 -11.49
N ILE A 28 -7.13 7.66 -12.01
CA ILE A 28 -7.84 8.90 -12.30
C ILE A 28 -8.95 8.66 -13.35
N ASP A 29 -8.69 7.79 -14.31
CA ASP A 29 -9.66 7.42 -15.36
C ASP A 29 -10.76 6.48 -14.84
N GLY A 30 -10.75 6.13 -13.57
CA GLY A 30 -11.79 5.31 -12.94
C GLY A 30 -11.61 3.80 -13.10
N LEU A 31 -10.46 3.34 -13.59
CA LEU A 31 -10.20 1.92 -13.81
C LEU A 31 -9.83 1.16 -12.53
N HIS A 32 -9.42 1.87 -11.48
CA HIS A 32 -8.98 1.27 -10.22
C HIS A 32 -9.61 1.94 -9.02
N THR A 33 -9.82 1.15 -7.97
CA THR A 33 -10.00 1.62 -6.61
C THR A 33 -8.75 1.22 -5.82
N LEU A 34 -8.19 2.14 -5.05
CA LEU A 34 -6.99 1.88 -4.25
C LEU A 34 -7.36 1.58 -2.81
N VAL A 35 -6.69 0.60 -2.23
CA VAL A 35 -6.79 0.26 -0.81
C VAL A 35 -5.45 0.60 -0.15
N VAL A 36 -5.52 1.34 0.94
CA VAL A 36 -4.35 1.84 1.69
C VAL A 36 -4.54 1.53 3.17
N SER A 37 -3.51 1.02 3.82
CA SER A 37 -3.51 0.87 5.28
C SER A 37 -3.25 2.21 5.98
N THR A 38 -3.84 2.41 7.16
CA THR A 38 -3.49 3.56 8.01
C THR A 38 -2.00 3.58 8.37
N LEU A 39 -1.31 2.43 8.38
CA LEU A 39 0.14 2.38 8.57
C LEU A 39 0.90 3.10 7.45
N THR A 40 0.37 3.07 6.24
CA THR A 40 0.97 3.78 5.10
C THR A 40 0.92 5.30 5.31
N ILE A 41 -0.12 5.81 5.95
CA ILE A 41 -0.17 7.23 6.33
C ILE A 41 1.02 7.59 7.23
N ASN A 42 1.28 6.77 8.24
CA ASN A 42 2.43 6.97 9.13
C ASN A 42 3.75 6.99 8.34
N GLU A 43 3.95 6.01 7.48
CA GLU A 43 5.18 5.88 6.70
C GLU A 43 5.39 7.02 5.72
N ILE A 44 4.34 7.49 5.06
CA ILE A 44 4.41 8.62 4.13
C ILE A 44 4.77 9.90 4.88
N LEU A 45 4.15 10.16 6.02
CA LEU A 45 4.46 11.35 6.81
C LEU A 45 5.92 11.34 7.27
N VAL A 46 6.41 10.20 7.77
CA VAL A 46 7.82 10.06 8.18
C VAL A 46 8.76 10.29 6.99
N TYR A 47 8.43 9.73 5.82
CA TYR A 47 9.23 9.93 4.62
C TYR A 47 9.41 11.42 4.28
N PHE A 48 8.34 12.20 4.32
CA PHE A 48 8.41 13.63 4.00
C PHE A 48 8.99 14.46 5.14
N TYR A 49 8.76 14.08 6.40
CA TYR A 49 9.43 14.73 7.54
C TYR A 49 10.96 14.62 7.43
N GLN A 50 11.46 13.45 7.07
CA GLN A 50 12.89 13.22 6.90
C GLN A 50 13.50 14.05 5.76
N ARG A 51 12.68 14.52 4.84
CA ARG A 51 13.10 15.34 3.69
C ARG A 51 12.80 16.84 3.89
N GLY A 52 12.31 17.22 5.06
CA GLY A 52 11.98 18.60 5.34
C GLY A 52 10.79 19.12 4.55
N ASP A 53 9.89 18.24 4.12
CA ASP A 53 8.74 18.58 3.27
C ASP A 53 7.42 18.06 3.88
N SER A 54 7.15 18.48 5.11
CA SER A 54 5.96 18.04 5.84
C SER A 54 4.65 18.46 5.15
N ASP A 55 4.63 19.59 4.48
CA ASP A 55 3.44 20.08 3.77
C ASP A 55 3.02 19.11 2.67
N ARG A 56 3.99 18.57 1.93
CA ARG A 56 3.72 17.60 0.87
C ARG A 56 3.18 16.28 1.44
N GLY A 57 3.71 15.86 2.58
CA GLY A 57 3.18 14.70 3.29
C GLY A 57 1.73 14.89 3.68
N GLN A 58 1.38 16.04 4.23
CA GLN A 58 -0.02 16.37 4.58
C GLN A 58 -0.93 16.44 3.35
N GLU A 59 -0.46 16.95 2.23
CA GLU A 59 -1.22 16.96 0.98
C GLU A 59 -1.57 15.54 0.53
N TRP A 60 -0.62 14.60 0.62
CA TRP A 60 -0.88 13.20 0.31
C TRP A 60 -1.93 12.59 1.23
N VAL A 61 -1.83 12.83 2.53
CA VAL A 61 -2.80 12.29 3.50
C VAL A 61 -4.20 12.85 3.24
N THR A 62 -4.31 14.16 2.99
CA THR A 62 -5.58 14.79 2.66
C THR A 62 -6.19 14.19 1.40
N LEU A 63 -5.39 13.98 0.36
CA LEU A 63 -5.84 13.36 -0.88
C LEU A 63 -6.36 11.95 -0.65
N MET A 64 -5.65 11.14 0.14
CA MET A 64 -6.06 9.78 0.45
C MET A 64 -7.39 9.73 1.19
N VAL A 65 -7.56 10.61 2.19
CA VAL A 65 -8.75 10.62 3.05
C VAL A 65 -9.97 11.18 2.31
N GLU A 66 -9.78 12.16 1.45
CA GLU A 66 -10.88 12.87 0.77
C GLU A 66 -11.27 12.28 -0.59
N THR A 67 -10.51 11.35 -1.13
CA THR A 67 -10.80 10.75 -2.44
C THR A 67 -11.64 9.48 -2.28
N ASP A 68 -12.86 9.47 -2.83
CA ASP A 68 -13.81 8.36 -2.65
C ASP A 68 -13.29 7.02 -3.19
N SER A 69 -12.50 7.04 -4.25
CA SER A 69 -11.93 5.82 -4.85
C SER A 69 -10.61 5.39 -4.20
N ILE A 70 -10.22 6.01 -3.09
CA ILE A 70 -9.14 5.54 -2.21
C ILE A 70 -9.77 5.16 -0.87
N GLU A 71 -9.68 3.89 -0.53
CA GLU A 71 -10.14 3.40 0.75
C GLU A 71 -8.98 3.30 1.73
N VAL A 72 -9.00 4.14 2.76
CA VAL A 72 -8.02 4.07 3.86
C VAL A 72 -8.60 3.18 4.94
N VAL A 73 -7.94 2.05 5.19
CA VAL A 73 -8.45 1.00 6.10
C VAL A 73 -7.69 1.05 7.42
N PRO A 74 -8.39 1.27 8.54
CA PRO A 74 -7.74 1.23 9.85
C PRO A 74 -7.36 -0.19 10.23
N VAL A 75 -6.28 -0.33 11.01
CA VAL A 75 -5.86 -1.61 11.53
C VAL A 75 -6.85 -2.06 12.60
N SER A 76 -7.69 -3.01 12.24
CA SER A 76 -8.70 -3.60 13.15
C SER A 76 -8.12 -4.80 13.91
N VAL A 77 -8.88 -5.28 14.88
CA VAL A 77 -8.55 -6.53 15.60
C VAL A 77 -8.44 -7.70 14.62
N GLU A 78 -9.37 -7.79 13.67
CA GLU A 78 -9.40 -8.85 12.67
C GLU A 78 -8.16 -8.81 11.77
N ILE A 79 -7.77 -7.63 11.30
CA ILE A 79 -6.56 -7.44 10.49
C ILE A 79 -5.32 -7.80 11.31
N ALA A 80 -5.22 -7.34 12.56
CA ALA A 80 -4.09 -7.64 13.42
C ALA A 80 -3.98 -9.15 13.68
N ALA A 81 -5.08 -9.82 13.96
CA ALA A 81 -5.10 -11.26 14.18
C ALA A 81 -4.71 -12.04 12.92
N ARG A 82 -5.26 -11.65 11.76
CA ARG A 82 -4.92 -12.27 10.48
C ARG A 82 -3.46 -12.08 10.11
N SER A 83 -2.91 -10.90 10.37
CA SER A 83 -1.50 -10.60 10.07
C SER A 83 -0.53 -11.52 10.80
N ALA A 84 -0.88 -11.97 12.00
CA ALA A 84 -0.03 -12.87 12.79
C ALA A 84 0.28 -14.18 12.05
N ARG A 85 -0.65 -14.68 11.24
CA ARG A 85 -0.45 -15.88 10.42
C ARG A 85 0.65 -15.69 9.40
N TYR A 86 0.69 -14.54 8.75
CA TYR A 86 1.66 -14.23 7.69
C TYR A 86 3.02 -13.87 8.28
N ARG A 87 3.01 -13.17 9.41
CA ARG A 87 4.24 -12.88 10.13
C ARG A 87 4.91 -14.19 10.59
N HIS A 88 4.15 -15.09 11.19
CA HIS A 88 4.68 -16.38 11.67
C HIS A 88 4.98 -17.34 10.51
N GLY A 89 4.05 -17.50 9.59
CA GLY A 89 4.13 -18.51 8.53
C GLY A 89 5.10 -18.17 7.40
N MET A 90 5.24 -16.90 7.05
CA MET A 90 6.11 -16.45 5.96
C MET A 90 7.31 -15.64 6.43
N GLY A 91 7.41 -15.33 7.71
CA GLY A 91 8.51 -14.51 8.23
C GLY A 91 8.45 -13.06 7.81
N LEU A 92 7.28 -12.54 7.44
CA LEU A 92 7.14 -11.13 7.09
C LEU A 92 7.40 -10.23 8.31
N PRO A 93 8.03 -9.06 8.10
CA PRO A 93 8.08 -8.03 9.13
C PRO A 93 6.68 -7.64 9.61
N THR A 94 6.57 -7.14 10.83
CA THR A 94 5.27 -6.84 11.44
C THR A 94 4.42 -5.90 10.59
N VAL A 95 4.98 -4.77 10.16
CA VAL A 95 4.23 -3.78 9.35
C VAL A 95 3.79 -4.37 8.02
N ASP A 96 4.68 -5.09 7.32
CA ASP A 96 4.36 -5.72 6.04
C ASP A 96 3.27 -6.76 6.17
N SER A 97 3.29 -7.55 7.26
CA SER A 97 2.23 -8.55 7.51
C SER A 97 0.87 -7.90 7.75
N VAL A 98 0.82 -6.75 8.42
CA VAL A 98 -0.41 -6.00 8.64
C VAL A 98 -0.93 -5.40 7.32
N ILE A 99 -0.05 -4.85 6.51
CA ILE A 99 -0.40 -4.31 5.20
C ILE A 99 -0.98 -5.41 4.30
N LEU A 100 -0.33 -6.56 4.23
CA LEU A 100 -0.83 -7.70 3.47
C LEU A 100 -2.21 -8.14 3.97
N ALA A 101 -2.38 -8.29 5.27
CA ALA A 101 -3.67 -8.68 5.86
C ALA A 101 -4.77 -7.67 5.52
N THR A 102 -4.46 -6.39 5.49
CA THR A 102 -5.40 -5.33 5.08
C THR A 102 -5.89 -5.57 3.65
N PHE A 103 -4.98 -5.81 2.72
CA PHE A 103 -5.33 -6.04 1.32
C PHE A 103 -6.17 -7.30 1.13
N LEU A 104 -5.83 -8.37 1.83
CA LEU A 104 -6.59 -9.62 1.78
C LEU A 104 -7.98 -9.46 2.39
N GLU A 105 -8.09 -8.76 3.50
CA GLU A 105 -9.37 -8.50 4.16
C GLU A 105 -10.32 -7.68 3.28
N ARG A 106 -9.78 -6.77 2.48
CA ARG A 106 -10.56 -5.96 1.56
C ARG A 106 -10.77 -6.59 0.19
N GLY A 107 -10.23 -7.79 -0.06
CA GLY A 107 -10.42 -8.51 -1.31
C GLY A 107 -9.67 -7.90 -2.49
N CYS A 108 -8.51 -7.29 -2.25
CA CYS A 108 -7.68 -6.76 -3.32
C CYS A 108 -7.30 -7.85 -4.32
N GLU A 109 -7.31 -7.51 -5.61
CA GLU A 109 -6.96 -8.44 -6.69
C GLU A 109 -5.46 -8.60 -6.83
N LYS A 110 -4.70 -7.56 -6.51
CA LYS A 110 -3.24 -7.56 -6.42
C LYS A 110 -2.76 -6.39 -5.58
N MET A 111 -1.48 -6.40 -5.26
CA MET A 111 -0.82 -5.29 -4.60
C MET A 111 0.36 -4.78 -5.43
N LEU A 112 0.70 -3.51 -5.23
CA LEU A 112 1.85 -2.85 -5.84
C LEU A 112 2.83 -2.49 -4.73
N SER A 113 4.10 -2.86 -4.88
CA SER A 113 5.12 -2.61 -3.88
C SER A 113 6.50 -2.43 -4.50
N THR A 114 7.39 -1.81 -3.73
CA THR A 114 8.83 -1.76 -4.04
C THR A 114 9.65 -2.66 -3.11
N ASP A 115 9.00 -3.30 -2.13
CA ASP A 115 9.66 -4.03 -1.06
C ASP A 115 9.81 -5.51 -1.40
N ASP A 116 11.06 -6.00 -1.47
CA ASP A 116 11.37 -7.41 -1.72
C ASP A 116 10.83 -8.36 -0.64
N ASP A 117 10.52 -7.88 0.55
CA ASP A 117 9.91 -8.70 1.60
C ASP A 117 8.60 -9.34 1.15
N PHE A 118 7.90 -8.73 0.18
CA PHE A 118 6.67 -9.29 -0.39
C PHE A 118 6.90 -10.34 -1.47
N ARG A 119 8.13 -10.66 -1.84
CA ARG A 119 8.41 -11.68 -2.85
C ARG A 119 7.82 -13.04 -2.48
N ILE A 120 7.93 -13.43 -1.22
CA ILE A 120 7.36 -14.69 -0.72
C ILE A 120 5.83 -14.73 -0.86
N VAL A 121 5.17 -13.60 -0.73
CA VAL A 121 3.70 -13.47 -0.88
C VAL A 121 3.29 -13.85 -2.30
N ASN A 122 4.04 -13.36 -3.29
CA ASN A 122 3.81 -13.68 -4.70
C ASN A 122 4.16 -15.13 -5.01
N GLU A 123 5.28 -15.62 -4.52
CA GLU A 123 5.75 -17.01 -4.73
C GLU A 123 4.77 -18.04 -4.18
N GLN A 124 4.23 -17.78 -2.99
CA GLN A 124 3.24 -18.67 -2.35
C GLN A 124 1.81 -18.43 -2.85
N LYS A 125 1.63 -17.55 -3.80
CA LYS A 125 0.32 -17.25 -4.43
C LYS A 125 -0.74 -16.81 -3.42
N VAL A 126 -0.32 -16.12 -2.37
CA VAL A 126 -1.24 -15.55 -1.37
C VAL A 126 -1.97 -14.35 -1.97
N LEU A 127 -1.24 -13.50 -2.65
CA LEU A 127 -1.76 -12.34 -3.39
C LEU A 127 -0.76 -12.00 -4.50
N PRO A 128 -1.22 -11.77 -5.74
CA PRO A 128 -0.31 -11.30 -6.79
C PRO A 128 0.34 -9.97 -6.40
N VAL A 129 1.65 -9.90 -6.58
CA VAL A 129 2.42 -8.69 -6.27
C VAL A 129 3.09 -8.20 -7.55
N GLU A 130 2.79 -6.95 -7.92
CA GLU A 130 3.54 -6.27 -8.98
C GLU A 130 4.60 -5.40 -8.32
N PHE A 131 5.86 -5.66 -8.63
CA PHE A 131 6.99 -4.90 -8.11
C PHE A 131 7.31 -3.72 -9.02
N LEU A 132 7.39 -2.52 -8.43
CA LEU A 132 7.79 -1.29 -9.10
C LEU A 132 9.32 -1.17 -9.02
N VAL A 133 9.98 -1.63 -10.01
CA VAL A 133 11.46 -1.66 -10.07
C VAL A 133 12.01 -0.73 -11.13
#